data_a26a522e37bd331fc5d886d2123aef80
#
_entry.id   a26a522e37bd331fc5d886d2123aef80
#
_cell.length_a   1.000
_cell.length_b   1.000
_cell.length_c   1.000
_cell.angle_alpha   90.00
_cell.angle_beta   90.00
_cell.angle_gamma   90.00
#
_symmetry.space_group_name_H-M   'P 1'
#
loop_
_entity.id
_entity.type
_entity.pdbx_description
1 polymer ?
#
loop_
_entity_poly.entity_id
_entity_poly.type
_entity_poly.pdbx_seq_one_letter_code
_entity_poly.pdbx_strand_id
1 'polypeptide(L)'
;MKAIATTLTTLVACTTLVTAEKPEKKDLVDTAVAAGSFKTLTAALKAGGLVEALKGKGPLTVFAPTDEAFAKLPEGTVENLLKPENKDQLVDILTYHVVKGRVPSKKAVKLDSATALNKKDLTLKVEGESLYLNDSKVVKADLKCTNGIIHVIDSVLLPPSSAKTSKTAALGLMAMAIEKGVTLFNHGQHGACADIYELAAVAGLQMQDQSLTSSQKETLKNALKASQASRCNTTRAWTMRRALDRAMTANN
;
A
#
# COMPACT_ATOMS: atom_id res chain seq x y z
N MET A 1 13.60 -90.68 25.39
CA MET A 1 12.45 -89.82 25.64
C MET A 1 12.97 -88.38 25.54
N LYS A 2 12.84 -87.74 24.42
CA LYS A 2 13.39 -86.43 24.15
C LYS A 2 12.26 -85.45 24.04
N ALA A 3 12.23 -84.45 24.96
CA ALA A 3 11.27 -83.36 24.95
C ALA A 3 11.75 -82.28 23.97
N ILE A 4 10.91 -81.91 23.02
CA ILE A 4 11.15 -80.83 22.06
C ILE A 4 10.45 -79.57 22.62
N ALA A 5 11.24 -78.56 23.01
CA ALA A 5 10.76 -77.32 23.43
C ALA A 5 10.52 -76.39 22.19
N THR A 6 9.28 -76.03 21.93
CA THR A 6 8.90 -75.13 20.84
C THR A 6 8.91 -73.75 21.40
N THR A 7 9.86 -72.92 20.98
CA THR A 7 9.89 -71.46 21.29
C THR A 7 8.98 -70.71 20.36
N LEU A 8 7.91 -70.15 20.92
CA LEU A 8 6.96 -69.27 20.22
C LEU A 8 7.52 -67.82 20.16
N THR A 9 8.02 -67.45 19.00
CA THR A 9 8.48 -66.04 18.76
C THR A 9 7.28 -65.15 18.46
N THR A 10 6.88 -64.32 19.41
CA THR A 10 5.85 -63.32 19.24
C THR A 10 6.41 -62.15 18.46
N LEU A 11 6.00 -62.04 17.19
CA LEU A 11 6.29 -60.89 16.33
C LEU A 11 5.35 -59.75 16.71
N VAL A 12 5.85 -58.76 17.47
CA VAL A 12 5.12 -57.53 17.77
C VAL A 12 5.17 -56.66 16.51
N ALA A 13 4.09 -56.69 15.74
CA ALA A 13 3.86 -55.75 14.65
C ALA A 13 3.53 -54.37 15.23
N CYS A 14 4.52 -53.49 15.29
CA CYS A 14 4.34 -52.08 15.59
C CYS A 14 3.65 -51.40 14.40
N THR A 15 2.31 -51.42 14.39
CA THR A 15 1.50 -50.61 13.47
C THR A 15 1.57 -49.17 13.95
N THR A 16 2.48 -48.39 13.39
CA THR A 16 2.42 -46.94 13.49
C THR A 16 1.13 -46.49 12.80
N LEU A 17 0.10 -46.16 13.59
CA LEU A 17 -1.05 -45.39 13.12
C LEU A 17 -0.50 -44.05 12.66
N VAL A 18 -0.30 -43.88 11.37
CA VAL A 18 -0.22 -42.58 10.75
C VAL A 18 -1.66 -42.04 10.79
N THR A 19 -1.98 -41.34 11.86
CA THR A 19 -3.17 -40.51 11.90
C THR A 19 -2.98 -39.46 10.81
N ALA A 20 -3.68 -39.63 9.68
CA ALA A 20 -3.86 -38.57 8.71
C ALA A 20 -4.56 -37.41 9.44
N GLU A 21 -3.78 -36.46 9.93
CA GLU A 21 -4.30 -35.23 10.45
C GLU A 21 -5.17 -34.59 9.37
N LYS A 22 -6.48 -34.62 9.62
CA LYS A 22 -7.45 -33.86 8.85
C LYS A 22 -6.92 -32.43 8.80
N PRO A 23 -6.72 -31.81 7.62
CA PRO A 23 -6.14 -30.48 7.53
C PRO A 23 -7.00 -29.54 8.37
N GLU A 24 -6.46 -29.09 9.49
CA GLU A 24 -7.10 -28.08 10.31
C GLU A 24 -7.39 -26.89 9.41
N LYS A 25 -8.65 -26.53 9.31
CA LYS A 25 -9.08 -25.38 8.52
C LYS A 25 -8.59 -24.15 9.24
N LYS A 26 -7.43 -23.63 8.81
CA LYS A 26 -6.80 -22.42 9.33
C LYS A 26 -7.60 -21.19 8.92
N ASP A 27 -7.59 -20.15 9.73
CA ASP A 27 -8.17 -18.86 9.37
C ASP A 27 -7.30 -18.13 8.30
N LEU A 28 -7.74 -16.95 7.86
CA LEU A 28 -7.03 -16.15 6.86
C LEU A 28 -5.60 -15.82 7.29
N VAL A 29 -5.40 -15.43 8.56
CA VAL A 29 -4.11 -15.03 9.09
C VAL A 29 -3.19 -16.24 9.26
N ASP A 30 -3.69 -17.32 9.85
CA ASP A 30 -2.91 -18.55 10.08
C ASP A 30 -2.54 -19.23 8.76
N THR A 31 -3.41 -19.16 7.75
CA THR A 31 -3.11 -19.64 6.40
C THR A 31 -2.02 -18.82 5.74
N ALA A 32 -2.06 -17.49 5.87
CA ALA A 32 -1.03 -16.61 5.34
C ALA A 32 0.33 -16.85 6.03
N VAL A 33 0.35 -16.97 7.35
CA VAL A 33 1.57 -17.29 8.12
C VAL A 33 2.14 -18.65 7.72
N ALA A 34 1.30 -19.67 7.60
CA ALA A 34 1.74 -21.03 7.23
C ALA A 34 2.29 -21.12 5.80
N ALA A 35 1.85 -20.24 4.89
CA ALA A 35 2.35 -20.20 3.51
C ALA A 35 3.79 -19.67 3.39
N GLY A 36 4.32 -18.98 4.42
CA GLY A 36 5.73 -18.54 4.49
C GLY A 36 6.11 -17.38 3.56
N SER A 37 5.26 -17.03 2.57
CA SER A 37 5.53 -16.00 1.54
C SER A 37 4.89 -14.64 1.85
N PHE A 38 4.39 -14.43 3.07
CA PHE A 38 3.64 -13.23 3.47
C PHE A 38 4.16 -12.64 4.78
N LYS A 39 5.48 -12.69 4.99
CA LYS A 39 6.12 -12.17 6.21
C LYS A 39 5.88 -10.66 6.37
N THR A 40 6.11 -9.93 5.29
CA THR A 40 5.92 -8.47 5.24
C THR A 40 4.46 -8.09 5.46
N LEU A 41 3.52 -8.78 4.81
CA LEU A 41 2.09 -8.59 5.01
C LEU A 41 1.68 -8.84 6.47
N THR A 42 2.17 -9.92 7.07
CA THR A 42 1.87 -10.25 8.48
C THR A 42 2.41 -9.20 9.44
N ALA A 43 3.62 -8.68 9.19
CA ALA A 43 4.19 -7.58 9.97
C ALA A 43 3.35 -6.30 9.83
N ALA A 44 2.93 -5.97 8.61
CA ALA A 44 2.05 -4.82 8.32
C ALA A 44 0.69 -4.94 9.00
N LEU A 45 0.07 -6.13 9.00
CA LEU A 45 -1.21 -6.39 9.70
C LEU A 45 -1.07 -6.22 11.21
N LYS A 46 0.04 -6.64 11.81
CA LYS A 46 0.33 -6.43 13.23
C LYS A 46 0.52 -4.94 13.55
N ALA A 47 1.32 -4.23 12.74
CA ALA A 47 1.55 -2.79 12.92
C ALA A 47 0.26 -1.98 12.74
N GLY A 48 -0.59 -2.35 11.77
CA GLY A 48 -1.90 -1.73 11.54
C GLY A 48 -2.96 -2.07 12.58
N GLY A 49 -2.74 -3.12 13.40
CA GLY A 49 -3.73 -3.59 14.39
C GLY A 49 -4.94 -4.29 13.77
N LEU A 50 -4.81 -4.84 12.55
CA LEU A 50 -5.90 -5.45 11.80
C LEU A 50 -5.99 -6.98 11.95
N VAL A 51 -5.09 -7.59 12.71
CA VAL A 51 -5.04 -9.06 12.90
C VAL A 51 -6.37 -9.58 13.45
N GLU A 52 -6.90 -8.96 14.52
CA GLU A 52 -8.16 -9.36 15.14
C GLU A 52 -9.37 -9.15 14.21
N ALA A 53 -9.35 -8.07 13.40
CA ALA A 53 -10.38 -7.80 12.42
C ALA A 53 -10.43 -8.89 11.33
N LEU A 54 -9.27 -9.40 10.90
CA LEU A 54 -9.17 -10.47 9.90
C LEU A 54 -9.38 -11.88 10.48
N LYS A 55 -9.20 -12.06 11.78
CA LYS A 55 -9.58 -13.29 12.52
C LYS A 55 -11.07 -13.35 12.86
N GLY A 56 -11.76 -12.23 12.73
CA GLY A 56 -13.19 -12.10 13.01
C GLY A 56 -14.08 -13.01 12.17
N LYS A 57 -15.37 -13.02 12.51
CA LYS A 57 -16.38 -13.80 11.78
C LYS A 57 -16.54 -13.24 10.36
N GLY A 58 -16.02 -14.00 9.36
CA GLY A 58 -16.17 -13.68 7.92
C GLY A 58 -17.62 -13.73 7.44
N PRO A 59 -17.84 -13.83 6.16
CA PRO A 59 -16.87 -14.14 5.13
C PRO A 59 -16.09 -12.92 4.63
N LEU A 60 -14.77 -13.09 4.43
CA LEU A 60 -13.88 -12.09 3.88
C LEU A 60 -13.12 -12.65 2.68
N THR A 61 -12.76 -11.80 1.73
CA THR A 61 -11.83 -12.12 0.65
C THR A 61 -10.62 -11.21 0.80
N VAL A 62 -9.43 -11.81 0.92
CA VAL A 62 -8.17 -11.09 1.08
C VAL A 62 -7.32 -11.26 -0.16
N PHE A 63 -6.86 -10.16 -0.74
CA PHE A 63 -5.87 -10.13 -1.79
C PHE A 63 -4.49 -9.97 -1.15
N ALA A 64 -3.75 -11.06 -1.02
CA ALA A 64 -2.49 -11.11 -0.29
C ALA A 64 -1.30 -10.92 -1.23
N PRO A 65 -0.58 -9.78 -1.17
CA PRO A 65 0.66 -9.61 -1.90
C PRO A 65 1.78 -10.45 -1.28
N THR A 66 2.62 -11.06 -2.13
CA THR A 66 3.81 -11.81 -1.70
C THR A 66 4.91 -10.87 -1.21
N ASP A 67 5.93 -11.42 -0.52
CA ASP A 67 7.11 -10.62 -0.13
C ASP A 67 7.83 -10.04 -1.35
N GLU A 68 7.80 -10.74 -2.51
CA GLU A 68 8.30 -10.25 -3.79
C GLU A 68 7.47 -9.08 -4.34
N ALA A 69 6.15 -9.07 -4.09
CA ALA A 69 5.28 -7.94 -4.46
C ALA A 69 5.66 -6.66 -3.68
N PHE A 70 6.02 -6.80 -2.42
CA PHE A 70 6.54 -5.69 -1.62
C PHE A 70 7.92 -5.23 -2.09
N ALA A 71 8.77 -6.14 -2.56
CA ALA A 71 10.09 -5.78 -3.10
C ALA A 71 10.03 -4.96 -4.40
N LYS A 72 8.89 -4.99 -5.12
CA LYS A 72 8.66 -4.12 -6.29
C LYS A 72 8.36 -2.67 -5.92
N LEU A 73 8.04 -2.37 -4.66
CA LEU A 73 7.84 -1.00 -4.21
C LEU A 73 9.19 -0.27 -4.13
N PRO A 74 9.20 1.07 -4.31
CA PRO A 74 10.42 1.86 -4.13
C PRO A 74 11.05 1.61 -2.75
N GLU A 75 12.37 1.59 -2.69
CA GLU A 75 13.13 1.41 -1.44
C GLU A 75 12.66 2.39 -0.35
N GLY A 76 12.54 1.92 0.88
CA GLY A 76 12.08 2.71 2.02
C GLY A 76 10.56 2.90 2.12
N THR A 77 9.78 2.55 1.08
CA THR A 77 8.31 2.73 1.12
C THR A 77 7.68 1.87 2.22
N VAL A 78 8.07 0.61 2.31
CA VAL A 78 7.53 -0.33 3.32
C VAL A 78 7.90 0.13 4.72
N GLU A 79 9.17 0.52 4.94
CA GLU A 79 9.65 1.02 6.23
C GLU A 79 8.92 2.30 6.64
N ASN A 80 8.67 3.19 5.67
CA ASN A 80 7.94 4.43 5.90
C ASN A 80 6.48 4.16 6.29
N LEU A 81 5.81 3.21 5.62
CA LEU A 81 4.44 2.81 5.94
C LEU A 81 4.31 2.15 7.32
N LEU A 82 5.36 1.48 7.79
CA LEU A 82 5.38 0.83 9.11
C LEU A 82 5.60 1.82 10.28
N LYS A 83 5.96 3.07 9.99
CA LYS A 83 6.11 4.10 11.02
C LYS A 83 4.77 4.44 11.68
N PRO A 84 4.75 4.72 12.99
CA PRO A 84 3.52 5.07 13.70
C PRO A 84 2.77 6.28 13.11
N GLU A 85 3.52 7.22 12.54
CA GLU A 85 3.01 8.45 11.91
C GLU A 85 2.16 8.15 10.66
N ASN A 86 2.45 7.03 9.98
CA ASN A 86 1.78 6.62 8.74
C ASN A 86 0.77 5.48 8.95
N LYS A 87 0.41 5.20 10.21
CA LYS A 87 -0.50 4.11 10.56
C LYS A 87 -1.84 4.19 9.83
N ASP A 88 -2.40 5.38 9.70
CA ASP A 88 -3.68 5.57 9.00
C ASP A 88 -3.58 5.22 7.51
N GLN A 89 -2.45 5.57 6.87
CA GLN A 89 -2.19 5.21 5.49
C GLN A 89 -1.97 3.69 5.34
N LEU A 90 -1.26 3.07 6.28
CA LEU A 90 -1.09 1.62 6.32
C LEU A 90 -2.44 0.91 6.45
N VAL A 91 -3.31 1.36 7.35
CA VAL A 91 -4.65 0.81 7.55
C VAL A 91 -5.51 0.99 6.29
N ASP A 92 -5.44 2.14 5.61
CA ASP A 92 -6.18 2.37 4.35
C ASP A 92 -5.72 1.42 3.24
N ILE A 93 -4.40 1.21 3.10
CA ILE A 93 -3.84 0.23 2.15
C ILE A 93 -4.26 -1.19 2.52
N LEU A 94 -4.11 -1.61 3.77
CA LEU A 94 -4.46 -2.96 4.20
C LEU A 94 -5.96 -3.26 4.04
N THR A 95 -6.82 -2.30 4.36
CA THR A 95 -8.28 -2.43 4.18
C THR A 95 -8.70 -2.39 2.71
N TYR A 96 -7.88 -1.80 1.82
CA TYR A 96 -8.07 -1.87 0.38
C TYR A 96 -7.82 -3.27 -0.18
N HIS A 97 -6.97 -4.07 0.45
CA HIS A 97 -6.72 -5.47 0.09
C HIS A 97 -7.80 -6.45 0.57
N VAL A 98 -8.80 -5.97 1.28
CA VAL A 98 -9.84 -6.82 1.86
C VAL A 98 -11.21 -6.44 1.33
N VAL A 99 -11.93 -7.41 0.80
CA VAL A 99 -13.31 -7.27 0.31
C VAL A 99 -14.25 -8.03 1.24
N LYS A 100 -15.37 -7.42 1.57
CA LYS A 100 -16.42 -8.05 2.35
C LYS A 100 -17.14 -9.11 1.52
N GLY A 101 -17.31 -10.28 2.07
CA GLY A 101 -17.95 -11.41 1.40
C GLY A 101 -16.95 -12.43 0.86
N ARG A 102 -17.47 -13.54 0.38
CA ARG A 102 -16.69 -14.60 -0.25
C ARG A 102 -16.78 -14.47 -1.76
N VAL A 103 -15.68 -14.06 -2.38
CA VAL A 103 -15.57 -13.87 -3.84
C VAL A 103 -14.57 -14.88 -4.40
N PRO A 104 -15.01 -16.12 -4.74
CA PRO A 104 -14.15 -17.07 -5.42
C PRO A 104 -13.80 -16.59 -6.83
N SER A 105 -12.71 -17.10 -7.41
CA SER A 105 -12.23 -16.73 -8.75
C SER A 105 -13.35 -16.80 -9.82
N LYS A 106 -14.16 -17.85 -9.79
CA LYS A 106 -15.33 -18.02 -10.69
C LYS A 106 -16.35 -16.89 -10.60
N LYS A 107 -16.47 -16.23 -9.45
CA LYS A 107 -17.33 -15.06 -9.25
C LYS A 107 -16.58 -13.78 -9.63
N ALA A 108 -15.31 -13.68 -9.24
CA ALA A 108 -14.46 -12.54 -9.54
C ALA A 108 -14.37 -12.23 -11.05
N VAL A 109 -14.24 -13.27 -11.89
CA VAL A 109 -14.19 -13.10 -13.35
C VAL A 109 -15.48 -12.58 -13.99
N LYS A 110 -16.60 -12.56 -13.25
CA LYS A 110 -17.90 -12.04 -13.71
C LYS A 110 -18.20 -10.64 -13.19
N LEU A 111 -17.30 -10.08 -12.39
CA LEU A 111 -17.43 -8.76 -11.77
C LEU A 111 -16.43 -7.82 -12.41
N ASP A 112 -16.88 -6.64 -12.80
CA ASP A 112 -16.00 -5.58 -13.30
C ASP A 112 -15.36 -4.79 -12.15
N SER A 113 -15.98 -4.81 -10.96
CA SER A 113 -15.47 -4.14 -9.75
C SER A 113 -15.91 -4.84 -8.48
N ALA A 114 -15.15 -4.63 -7.41
CA ALA A 114 -15.47 -5.05 -6.05
C ALA A 114 -15.14 -3.93 -5.06
N THR A 115 -16.04 -3.66 -4.12
CA THR A 115 -15.81 -2.63 -3.11
C THR A 115 -15.01 -3.20 -1.94
N ALA A 116 -13.85 -2.60 -1.68
CA ALA A 116 -12.98 -2.94 -0.57
C ALA A 116 -13.53 -2.46 0.79
N LEU A 117 -12.94 -2.91 1.89
CA LEU A 117 -13.35 -2.51 3.24
C LEU A 117 -13.20 -1.01 3.50
N ASN A 118 -12.24 -0.35 2.84
CA ASN A 118 -12.06 1.10 2.90
C ASN A 118 -13.06 1.88 2.01
N LYS A 119 -14.08 1.21 1.47
CA LYS A 119 -15.14 1.78 0.59
C LYS A 119 -14.63 2.30 -0.76
N LYS A 120 -13.44 1.91 -1.19
CA LYS A 120 -12.92 2.19 -2.52
C LYS A 120 -13.12 0.98 -3.42
N ASP A 121 -13.32 1.22 -4.71
CA ASP A 121 -13.54 0.14 -5.65
C ASP A 121 -12.22 -0.40 -6.22
N LEU A 122 -12.18 -1.72 -6.33
CA LEU A 122 -11.15 -2.49 -7.02
C LEU A 122 -11.68 -2.86 -8.39
N THR A 123 -10.97 -2.51 -9.44
CA THR A 123 -11.32 -2.92 -10.79
C THR A 123 -10.83 -4.35 -11.02
N LEU A 124 -11.73 -5.21 -11.50
CA LEU A 124 -11.38 -6.58 -11.88
C LEU A 124 -11.38 -6.66 -13.41
N LYS A 125 -10.31 -7.22 -13.95
CA LYS A 125 -10.17 -7.48 -15.39
C LYS A 125 -9.72 -8.91 -15.61
N VAL A 126 -10.24 -9.54 -16.65
CA VAL A 126 -9.79 -10.85 -17.10
C VAL A 126 -9.08 -10.68 -18.42
N GLU A 127 -7.81 -11.06 -18.46
CA GLU A 127 -6.99 -11.06 -19.67
C GLU A 127 -6.50 -12.49 -19.93
N GLY A 128 -7.08 -13.12 -20.95
CA GLY A 128 -6.86 -14.54 -21.23
C GLY A 128 -7.35 -15.40 -20.06
N GLU A 129 -6.46 -16.19 -19.47
CA GLU A 129 -6.74 -17.05 -18.31
C GLU A 129 -6.38 -16.40 -16.96
N SER A 130 -5.90 -15.16 -16.98
CA SER A 130 -5.40 -14.45 -15.79
C SER A 130 -6.41 -13.43 -15.31
N LEU A 131 -6.63 -13.40 -13.99
CA LEU A 131 -7.42 -12.39 -13.31
C LEU A 131 -6.47 -11.27 -12.82
N TYR A 132 -6.83 -10.04 -13.10
CA TYR A 132 -6.14 -8.85 -12.65
C TYR A 132 -7.03 -8.02 -11.73
N LEU A 133 -6.42 -7.45 -10.69
CA LEU A 133 -7.03 -6.45 -9.82
C LEU A 133 -6.26 -5.15 -9.99
N ASN A 134 -6.91 -4.14 -10.52
CA ASN A 134 -6.23 -2.94 -11.03
C ASN A 134 -5.09 -3.39 -11.98
N ASP A 135 -3.82 -3.14 -11.59
CA ASP A 135 -2.63 -3.54 -12.35
C ASP A 135 -1.93 -4.79 -11.79
N SER A 136 -2.52 -5.46 -10.79
CA SER A 136 -1.92 -6.61 -10.10
C SER A 136 -2.49 -7.92 -10.60
N LYS A 137 -1.61 -8.86 -10.97
CA LYS A 137 -2.00 -10.19 -11.43
C LYS A 137 -2.27 -11.13 -10.25
N VAL A 138 -3.35 -11.90 -10.31
CA VAL A 138 -3.59 -13.01 -9.38
C VAL A 138 -2.74 -14.20 -9.77
N VAL A 139 -1.77 -14.53 -8.91
CA VAL A 139 -0.83 -15.64 -9.12
C VAL A 139 -1.43 -16.97 -8.65
N LYS A 140 -2.16 -16.93 -7.54
CA LYS A 140 -2.83 -18.10 -6.97
C LYS A 140 -4.18 -17.70 -6.41
N ALA A 141 -5.23 -18.33 -6.88
CA ALA A 141 -6.60 -18.03 -6.48
C ALA A 141 -7.16 -19.12 -5.54
N ASP A 142 -8.26 -18.78 -4.85
CA ASP A 142 -9.13 -19.70 -4.12
C ASP A 142 -8.45 -20.51 -3.00
N LEU A 143 -7.51 -19.91 -2.24
CA LEU A 143 -7.02 -20.48 -1.01
C LEU A 143 -8.13 -20.40 0.05
N LYS A 144 -8.79 -21.53 0.31
CA LYS A 144 -9.95 -21.60 1.21
C LYS A 144 -9.52 -21.58 2.67
N CYS A 145 -10.07 -20.63 3.42
CA CYS A 145 -9.92 -20.49 4.87
C CYS A 145 -11.25 -20.68 5.59
N THR A 146 -11.24 -20.83 6.92
CA THR A 146 -12.44 -21.00 7.72
C THR A 146 -13.36 -19.77 7.61
N ASN A 147 -12.79 -18.57 7.67
CA ASN A 147 -13.49 -17.29 7.68
C ASN A 147 -13.40 -16.53 6.36
N GLY A 148 -12.85 -17.13 5.26
CA GLY A 148 -12.77 -16.42 3.99
C GLY A 148 -12.06 -17.16 2.86
N ILE A 149 -11.57 -16.38 1.91
CA ILE A 149 -10.75 -16.82 0.77
C ILE A 149 -9.56 -15.88 0.64
N ILE A 150 -8.38 -16.43 0.31
CA ILE A 150 -7.20 -15.63 -0.06
C ILE A 150 -6.93 -15.80 -1.55
N HIS A 151 -6.67 -14.69 -2.22
CA HIS A 151 -6.09 -14.62 -3.55
C HIS A 151 -4.69 -14.01 -3.44
N VAL A 152 -3.70 -14.69 -3.97
CA VAL A 152 -2.31 -14.24 -3.97
C VAL A 152 -2.08 -13.35 -5.17
N ILE A 153 -1.51 -12.17 -4.95
CA ILE A 153 -1.21 -11.19 -6.00
C ILE A 153 0.28 -10.88 -6.06
N ASP A 154 0.74 -10.53 -7.27
CA ASP A 154 2.16 -10.28 -7.58
C ASP A 154 2.61 -8.83 -7.34
N SER A 155 1.70 -7.95 -7.00
CA SER A 155 1.95 -6.52 -6.75
C SER A 155 1.03 -6.00 -5.65
N VAL A 156 1.50 -4.99 -4.88
CA VAL A 156 0.71 -4.38 -3.81
C VAL A 156 -0.35 -3.46 -4.43
N LEU A 157 -1.62 -3.65 -4.03
CA LEU A 157 -2.70 -2.76 -4.42
C LEU A 157 -2.56 -1.44 -3.67
N LEU A 158 -2.21 -0.40 -4.37
CA LEU A 158 -2.28 0.94 -3.81
C LEU A 158 -3.70 1.48 -4.06
N PRO A 159 -4.42 1.89 -3.00
CA PRO A 159 -5.71 2.53 -3.21
C PRO A 159 -5.48 3.71 -4.12
N PRO A 160 -6.36 3.95 -5.15
CA PRO A 160 -6.34 5.22 -5.83
C PRO A 160 -6.36 6.23 -4.70
N SER A 161 -5.32 7.05 -4.62
CA SER A 161 -5.26 8.02 -3.57
C SER A 161 -6.63 8.71 -3.64
N SER A 162 -7.54 8.34 -2.72
CA SER A 162 -8.38 9.39 -2.22
C SER A 162 -7.29 10.33 -1.77
N ALA A 163 -6.99 11.29 -2.59
CA ALA A 163 -6.50 12.49 -2.03
C ALA A 163 -7.56 12.85 -0.97
N LYS A 164 -7.41 12.23 0.23
CA LYS A 164 -7.16 13.12 1.33
C LYS A 164 -5.94 13.85 0.82
N THR A 165 -6.19 14.86 0.01
CA THR A 165 -5.40 16.01 -0.14
C THR A 165 -5.19 16.41 1.30
N SER A 166 -4.36 15.60 1.94
CA SER A 166 -3.92 15.88 3.28
C SER A 166 -3.23 17.22 3.12
N LYS A 167 -3.27 18.01 4.13
CA LYS A 167 -2.44 19.22 4.33
C LYS A 167 -1.01 19.11 3.76
N THR A 168 -0.59 17.93 3.38
CA THR A 168 0.70 17.52 2.85
C THR A 168 0.84 17.52 1.33
N ALA A 169 -0.23 17.48 0.52
CA ALA A 169 -0.04 17.33 -0.93
C ALA A 169 0.52 18.60 -1.58
N ALA A 170 -0.05 19.78 -1.29
CA ALA A 170 0.52 21.03 -1.78
C ALA A 170 1.91 21.29 -1.17
N LEU A 171 2.10 20.98 0.12
CA LEU A 171 3.38 21.10 0.79
C LEU A 171 4.41 20.13 0.24
N GLY A 172 4.02 18.89 -0.06
CA GLY A 172 4.88 17.88 -0.69
C GLY A 172 5.32 18.31 -2.10
N LEU A 173 4.39 18.84 -2.90
CA LEU A 173 4.73 19.40 -4.21
C LEU A 173 5.72 20.55 -4.11
N MET A 174 5.52 21.46 -3.15
CA MET A 174 6.43 22.57 -2.89
C MET A 174 7.81 22.09 -2.45
N ALA A 175 7.90 21.10 -1.58
CA ALA A 175 9.16 20.51 -1.15
C ALA A 175 9.94 19.89 -2.32
N MET A 176 9.27 19.12 -3.19
CA MET A 176 9.87 18.56 -4.39
C MET A 176 10.35 19.66 -5.35
N ALA A 177 9.56 20.72 -5.54
CA ALA A 177 9.94 21.84 -6.37
C ALA A 177 11.19 22.55 -5.83
N ILE A 178 11.28 22.73 -4.52
CA ILE A 178 12.44 23.31 -3.84
C ILE A 178 13.69 22.47 -4.09
N GLU A 179 13.61 21.15 -3.91
CA GLU A 179 14.73 20.22 -4.13
C GLU A 179 15.25 20.30 -5.59
N LYS A 180 14.34 20.20 -6.54
CA LYS A 180 14.69 20.30 -7.99
C LYS A 180 15.20 21.68 -8.36
N GLY A 181 14.59 22.73 -7.83
CA GLY A 181 14.97 24.11 -8.10
C GLY A 181 16.37 24.43 -7.56
N VAL A 182 16.76 23.92 -6.38
CA VAL A 182 18.11 24.08 -5.84
C VAL A 182 19.16 23.49 -6.78
N THR A 183 18.90 22.29 -7.32
CA THR A 183 19.81 21.66 -8.28
C THR A 183 19.98 22.54 -9.53
N LEU A 184 18.88 23.04 -10.11
CA LEU A 184 18.92 23.92 -11.29
C LEU A 184 19.61 25.25 -10.99
N PHE A 185 19.35 25.85 -9.84
CA PHE A 185 19.98 27.11 -9.44
C PHE A 185 21.50 26.96 -9.34
N ASN A 186 21.98 25.89 -8.72
CA ASN A 186 23.42 25.60 -8.56
C ASN A 186 24.14 25.34 -9.90
N HIS A 187 23.38 24.92 -10.94
CA HIS A 187 23.89 24.76 -12.30
C HIS A 187 23.70 26.01 -13.17
N GLY A 188 23.39 27.16 -12.58
CA GLY A 188 23.22 28.43 -13.29
C GLY A 188 21.90 28.56 -14.09
N GLN A 189 21.01 27.58 -13.99
CA GLN A 189 19.71 27.55 -14.70
C GLN A 189 18.64 28.31 -13.91
N HIS A 190 18.88 29.58 -13.61
CA HIS A 190 18.03 30.40 -12.73
C HIS A 190 16.61 30.59 -13.27
N GLY A 191 16.45 30.63 -14.61
CA GLY A 191 15.14 30.73 -15.26
C GLY A 191 14.30 29.46 -15.02
N ALA A 192 14.85 28.29 -15.34
CA ALA A 192 14.18 27.00 -15.11
C ALA A 192 13.87 26.75 -13.62
N CYS A 193 14.76 27.20 -12.72
CA CYS A 193 14.52 27.16 -11.28
C CYS A 193 13.30 28.02 -10.89
N ALA A 194 13.20 29.24 -11.41
CA ALA A 194 12.06 30.14 -11.16
C ALA A 194 10.76 29.52 -11.69
N ASP A 195 10.77 28.97 -12.89
CA ASP A 195 9.61 28.37 -13.55
C ASP A 195 9.07 27.16 -12.77
N ILE A 196 9.94 26.28 -12.22
CA ILE A 196 9.53 25.18 -11.36
C ILE A 196 8.86 25.67 -10.07
N TYR A 197 9.41 26.71 -9.46
CA TYR A 197 8.84 27.28 -8.23
C TYR A 197 7.48 27.94 -8.50
N GLU A 198 7.34 28.69 -9.60
CA GLU A 198 6.09 29.29 -10.03
C GLU A 198 5.02 28.22 -10.32
N LEU A 199 5.39 27.18 -11.05
CA LEU A 199 4.50 26.05 -11.36
C LEU A 199 4.00 25.35 -10.09
N ALA A 200 4.88 25.10 -9.13
CA ALA A 200 4.50 24.49 -7.85
C ALA A 200 3.55 25.38 -7.04
N ALA A 201 3.78 26.70 -7.04
CA ALA A 201 2.91 27.65 -6.36
C ALA A 201 1.53 27.73 -7.03
N VAL A 202 1.46 27.78 -8.37
CA VAL A 202 0.19 27.77 -9.12
C VAL A 202 -0.57 26.49 -8.86
N ALA A 203 0.09 25.33 -8.95
CA ALA A 203 -0.54 24.03 -8.69
C ALA A 203 -1.09 23.95 -7.26
N GLY A 204 -0.29 24.40 -6.26
CA GLY A 204 -0.74 24.43 -4.86
C GLY A 204 -1.94 25.36 -4.63
N LEU A 205 -2.02 26.48 -5.35
CA LEU A 205 -3.17 27.39 -5.28
C LEU A 205 -4.44 26.85 -5.95
N GLN A 206 -4.28 25.99 -6.98
CA GLN A 206 -5.40 25.36 -7.71
C GLN A 206 -5.94 24.14 -7.01
N MET A 207 -5.20 23.57 -6.07
CA MET A 207 -5.70 22.44 -5.27
C MET A 207 -6.91 22.91 -4.46
N GLN A 208 -8.05 22.24 -4.68
CA GLN A 208 -9.33 22.56 -4.01
C GLN A 208 -9.38 22.05 -2.56
N ASP A 209 -8.30 21.50 -2.08
CA ASP A 209 -8.18 21.04 -0.72
C ASP A 209 -7.83 22.18 0.24
N GLN A 210 -8.04 21.94 1.52
CA GLN A 210 -7.68 22.87 2.59
C GLN A 210 -6.22 22.73 3.02
N SER A 211 -5.32 22.28 2.12
CA SER A 211 -3.90 22.06 2.42
C SER A 211 -3.15 23.35 2.74
N LEU A 212 -3.61 24.46 2.17
CA LEU A 212 -3.06 25.79 2.41
C LEU A 212 -4.08 26.70 3.11
N THR A 213 -3.63 27.38 4.15
CA THR A 213 -4.41 28.43 4.81
C THR A 213 -4.61 29.64 3.89
N SER A 214 -5.59 30.48 4.20
CA SER A 214 -5.83 31.72 3.45
C SER A 214 -4.58 32.62 3.42
N SER A 215 -3.83 32.71 4.52
CA SER A 215 -2.59 33.48 4.62
C SER A 215 -1.47 32.88 3.72
N GLN A 216 -1.34 31.57 3.67
CA GLN A 216 -0.37 30.91 2.78
C GLN A 216 -0.72 31.11 1.30
N LYS A 217 -2.01 31.00 0.94
CA LYS A 217 -2.51 31.29 -0.42
C LYS A 217 -2.22 32.72 -0.84
N GLU A 218 -2.43 33.66 0.07
CA GLU A 218 -2.15 35.10 -0.19
C GLU A 218 -0.64 35.35 -0.37
N THR A 219 0.20 34.74 0.46
CA THR A 219 1.67 34.78 0.34
C THR A 219 2.15 34.29 -1.03
N LEU A 220 1.61 33.15 -1.50
CA LEU A 220 1.98 32.57 -2.80
C LEU A 220 1.48 33.43 -3.97
N LYS A 221 0.25 33.95 -3.90
CA LYS A 221 -0.29 34.91 -4.93
C LYS A 221 0.55 36.15 -5.09
N ASN A 222 0.92 36.76 -3.96
CA ASN A 222 1.74 37.97 -3.96
C ASN A 222 3.14 37.73 -4.51
N ALA A 223 3.74 36.58 -4.16
CA ALA A 223 5.03 36.15 -4.69
C ALA A 223 4.99 35.89 -6.19
N LEU A 224 3.95 35.21 -6.69
CA LEU A 224 3.76 34.99 -8.14
C LEU A 224 3.67 36.30 -8.89
N LYS A 225 2.85 37.26 -8.41
CA LYS A 225 2.73 38.60 -9.01
C LYS A 225 4.09 39.33 -9.04
N ALA A 226 4.84 39.26 -7.94
CA ALA A 226 6.16 39.89 -7.85
C ALA A 226 7.20 39.22 -8.75
N SER A 227 7.16 37.87 -8.85
CA SER A 227 8.02 37.10 -9.74
C SER A 227 7.78 37.44 -11.18
N GLN A 228 6.52 37.43 -11.63
CA GLN A 228 6.13 37.76 -13.00
C GLN A 228 6.45 39.20 -13.41
N ALA A 229 6.47 40.15 -12.47
CA ALA A 229 6.89 41.52 -12.72
C ALA A 229 8.42 41.68 -12.86
N SER A 230 9.22 40.69 -12.45
CA SER A 230 10.67 40.77 -12.46
C SER A 230 11.25 40.24 -13.78
N ARG A 231 12.17 41.03 -14.37
CA ARG A 231 12.93 40.62 -15.56
C ARG A 231 14.18 39.78 -15.22
N CYS A 232 14.57 39.70 -13.94
CA CYS A 232 15.75 39.01 -13.50
C CYS A 232 15.40 37.60 -13.00
N ASN A 233 15.86 36.57 -13.69
CA ASN A 233 15.59 35.18 -13.35
C ASN A 233 16.07 34.79 -11.93
N THR A 234 17.19 35.31 -11.49
CA THR A 234 17.71 35.08 -10.12
C THR A 234 16.77 35.70 -9.08
N THR A 235 16.27 36.92 -9.34
CA THR A 235 15.29 37.57 -8.44
C THR A 235 13.97 36.80 -8.41
N ARG A 236 13.48 36.33 -9.55
CA ARG A 236 12.29 35.49 -9.66
C ARG A 236 12.44 34.23 -8.79
N ALA A 237 13.54 33.48 -8.99
CA ALA A 237 13.82 32.27 -8.25
C ALA A 237 13.86 32.51 -6.73
N TRP A 238 14.54 33.52 -6.26
CA TRP A 238 14.61 33.86 -4.83
C TRP A 238 13.29 34.35 -4.25
N THR A 239 12.49 35.11 -5.00
CA THR A 239 11.18 35.57 -4.58
C THR A 239 10.25 34.37 -4.35
N MET A 240 10.21 33.45 -5.31
CA MET A 240 9.38 32.27 -5.20
C MET A 240 9.88 31.30 -4.14
N ARG A 241 11.20 31.09 -4.04
CA ARG A 241 11.79 30.23 -3.01
C ARG A 241 11.36 30.65 -1.60
N ARG A 242 11.53 31.92 -1.27
CA ARG A 242 11.13 32.46 0.04
C ARG A 242 9.64 32.33 0.32
N ALA A 243 8.79 32.43 -0.70
CA ALA A 243 7.35 32.26 -0.53
C ALA A 243 6.99 30.79 -0.27
N LEU A 244 7.61 29.85 -0.97
CA LEU A 244 7.43 28.42 -0.74
C LEU A 244 7.91 28.02 0.67
N ASP A 245 9.10 28.49 1.09
CA ASP A 245 9.62 28.21 2.44
C ASP A 245 8.66 28.76 3.52
N ARG A 246 8.12 29.96 3.37
CA ARG A 246 7.12 30.55 4.31
C ARG A 246 5.83 29.74 4.32
N ALA A 247 5.36 29.30 3.15
CA ALA A 247 4.15 28.49 3.07
C ALA A 247 4.33 27.15 3.77
N MET A 248 5.54 26.59 3.76
CA MET A 248 5.86 25.30 4.42
C MET A 248 6.04 25.46 5.94
N THR A 249 6.62 26.56 6.41
CA THR A 249 6.93 26.76 7.84
C THR A 249 5.75 27.25 8.67
N ALA A 250 4.74 27.84 8.08
CA ALA A 250 3.57 28.38 8.77
C ALA A 250 2.59 27.34 9.35
N ASN A 251 2.97 26.06 9.36
CA ASN A 251 2.17 24.93 9.84
C ASN A 251 2.71 24.27 11.12
N ASN A 252 3.70 24.88 11.78
CA ASN A 252 4.17 24.48 13.12
C ASN A 252 3.50 25.28 14.22
#